data_a59265e2f723d6154ba422b91aae2714
#
_entry.id   a59265e2f723d6154ba422b91aae2714
#
_cell.length_a   1.000
_cell.length_b   1.000
_cell.length_c   1.000
_cell.angle_alpha   90.00
_cell.angle_beta   90.00
_cell.angle_gamma   90.00
#
_symmetry.space_group_name_H-M   'P 1'
#
loop_
_entity.id
_entity.type
_entity.pdbx_description
1 polymer ?
#
loop_
_entity_poly.entity_id
_entity_poly.type
_entity_poly.pdbx_seq_one_letter_code
_entity_poly.pdbx_strand_id
1 'polypeptide(L)'
;MPSSHLLVIEDDPDISKLLEHDLSDAGYQVSLAGSVMQGLTLTRELSPDLILLDLGLPDGDGRQVLKRVRLNDTVPIIVLTARDQVDEKVQLLELGADDYLVKPFAPAELLARIAVQFRKDFGEVLALGDLELHQSRHLVTVKGQELRLSPKEFELLALLMRQPGRVYSRTDLIKEVWDGKLSLSSNVVDVHFANLRSKFREVELYGLLRTVRGYGYALQA
;
A
#
# COMPACT_ATOMS: atom_id res chain seq x y z
N MET A 1 -4.74 -10.46 13.98
CA MET A 1 -4.69 -9.53 12.83
C MET A 1 -6.03 -9.61 12.15
N PRO A 2 -6.69 -8.51 11.76
CA PRO A 2 -7.84 -8.64 10.86
C PRO A 2 -7.36 -9.36 9.60
N SER A 3 -8.08 -10.39 9.18
CA SER A 3 -7.78 -11.14 7.96
C SER A 3 -8.01 -10.21 6.76
N SER A 4 -7.02 -10.07 5.85
CA SER A 4 -7.18 -9.28 4.64
C SER A 4 -8.33 -9.84 3.79
N HIS A 5 -9.12 -8.94 3.20
CA HIS A 5 -10.31 -9.28 2.44
C HIS A 5 -10.00 -9.31 0.94
N LEU A 6 -10.18 -10.45 0.30
CA LEU A 6 -9.97 -10.66 -1.13
C LEU A 6 -11.33 -10.72 -1.85
N LEU A 7 -11.42 -10.02 -2.99
CA LEU A 7 -12.54 -10.17 -3.92
C LEU A 7 -12.11 -11.00 -5.13
N VAL A 8 -12.75 -12.14 -5.35
CA VAL A 8 -12.52 -13.00 -6.53
C VAL A 8 -13.64 -12.74 -7.52
N ILE A 9 -13.29 -12.31 -8.74
CA ILE A 9 -14.23 -12.06 -9.85
C ILE A 9 -13.96 -13.14 -10.90
N GLU A 10 -14.76 -14.19 -10.88
CA GLU A 10 -14.62 -15.42 -11.68
C GLU A 10 -16.00 -16.00 -11.91
N ASP A 11 -16.36 -16.31 -13.16
CA ASP A 11 -17.68 -16.82 -13.52
C ASP A 11 -17.78 -18.35 -13.44
N ASP A 12 -16.67 -19.06 -13.53
CA ASP A 12 -16.66 -20.51 -13.37
C ASP A 12 -16.87 -20.90 -11.90
N PRO A 13 -17.98 -21.60 -11.58
CA PRO A 13 -18.31 -21.93 -10.19
C PRO A 13 -17.34 -22.93 -9.54
N ASP A 14 -16.66 -23.75 -10.33
CA ASP A 14 -15.71 -24.73 -9.80
C ASP A 14 -14.38 -24.05 -9.48
N ILE A 15 -13.93 -23.14 -10.35
CA ILE A 15 -12.72 -22.34 -10.12
C ILE A 15 -12.94 -21.37 -8.94
N SER A 16 -14.07 -20.68 -8.89
CA SER A 16 -14.34 -19.71 -7.83
C SER A 16 -14.41 -20.37 -6.44
N LYS A 17 -15.03 -21.55 -6.33
CA LYS A 17 -15.07 -22.33 -5.08
C LYS A 17 -13.70 -22.87 -4.67
N LEU A 18 -12.90 -23.33 -5.64
CA LEU A 18 -11.53 -23.78 -5.37
C LEU A 18 -10.68 -22.62 -4.82
N LEU A 19 -10.77 -21.46 -5.47
CA LEU A 19 -10.08 -20.26 -5.01
C LEU A 19 -10.54 -19.82 -3.62
N GLU A 20 -11.85 -19.82 -3.36
CA GLU A 20 -12.40 -19.50 -2.04
C GLU A 20 -11.85 -20.43 -0.96
N HIS A 21 -11.80 -21.74 -1.23
CA HIS A 21 -11.26 -22.74 -0.30
C HIS A 21 -9.78 -22.50 -0.01
N ASP A 22 -8.94 -22.43 -1.06
CA ASP A 22 -7.49 -22.30 -0.92
C ASP A 22 -7.08 -20.98 -0.23
N LEU A 23 -7.80 -19.89 -0.54
CA LEU A 23 -7.53 -18.57 0.04
C LEU A 23 -8.02 -18.49 1.49
N SER A 24 -9.17 -19.11 1.80
CA SER A 24 -9.70 -19.17 3.18
C SER A 24 -8.79 -20.00 4.07
N ASP A 25 -8.28 -21.13 3.58
CA ASP A 25 -7.31 -21.96 4.30
C ASP A 25 -5.99 -21.23 4.57
N ALA A 26 -5.61 -20.30 3.67
CA ALA A 26 -4.47 -19.40 3.86
C ALA A 26 -4.75 -18.24 4.83
N GLY A 27 -5.99 -18.12 5.38
CA GLY A 27 -6.37 -17.14 6.40
C GLY A 27 -6.93 -15.83 5.85
N TYR A 28 -7.29 -15.76 4.57
CA TYR A 28 -7.94 -14.59 3.97
C TYR A 28 -9.47 -14.66 4.13
N GLN A 29 -10.11 -13.50 4.23
CA GLN A 29 -11.56 -13.38 4.02
C GLN A 29 -11.82 -13.29 2.52
N VAL A 30 -12.76 -14.06 1.97
CA VAL A 30 -13.01 -14.11 0.53
C VAL A 30 -14.45 -13.74 0.22
N SER A 31 -14.64 -12.91 -0.81
CA SER A 31 -15.95 -12.67 -1.44
C SER A 31 -15.88 -13.01 -2.92
N LEU A 32 -16.98 -13.56 -3.46
CA LEU A 32 -17.06 -14.00 -4.84
C LEU A 32 -17.99 -13.11 -5.66
N ALA A 33 -17.62 -12.88 -6.92
CA ALA A 33 -18.42 -12.22 -7.94
C ALA A 33 -18.33 -13.02 -9.24
N GLY A 34 -19.45 -13.32 -9.89
CA GLY A 34 -19.49 -14.07 -11.14
C GLY A 34 -19.66 -13.21 -12.40
N SER A 35 -19.53 -11.88 -12.30
CA SER A 35 -19.76 -10.99 -13.43
C SER A 35 -19.06 -9.63 -13.24
N VAL A 36 -18.88 -8.88 -14.33
CA VAL A 36 -18.35 -7.49 -14.31
C VAL A 36 -19.19 -6.61 -13.39
N MET A 37 -20.52 -6.66 -13.52
CA MET A 37 -21.43 -5.82 -12.74
C MET A 37 -21.34 -6.13 -11.26
N GLN A 38 -21.37 -7.40 -10.88
CA GLN A 38 -21.26 -7.83 -9.50
C GLN A 38 -19.88 -7.47 -8.91
N GLY A 39 -18.80 -7.70 -9.67
CA GLY A 39 -17.45 -7.35 -9.28
C GLY A 39 -17.29 -5.86 -8.95
N LEU A 40 -17.80 -4.97 -9.83
CA LEU A 40 -17.77 -3.52 -9.60
C LEU A 40 -18.62 -3.08 -8.39
N THR A 41 -19.75 -3.74 -8.17
CA THR A 41 -20.62 -3.46 -7.02
C THR A 41 -19.90 -3.82 -5.72
N LEU A 42 -19.42 -5.06 -5.62
CA LEU A 42 -18.73 -5.56 -4.42
C LEU A 42 -17.41 -4.82 -4.14
N THR A 43 -16.69 -4.40 -5.18
CA THR A 43 -15.49 -3.55 -5.00
C THR A 43 -15.82 -2.27 -4.22
N ARG A 44 -16.95 -1.62 -4.52
CA ARG A 44 -17.36 -0.37 -3.85
C ARG A 44 -17.92 -0.62 -2.44
N GLU A 45 -18.70 -1.69 -2.27
CA GLU A 45 -19.37 -1.99 -0.99
C GLU A 45 -18.42 -2.54 0.05
N LEU A 46 -17.48 -3.38 -0.36
CA LEU A 46 -16.62 -4.12 0.55
C LEU A 46 -15.23 -3.50 0.75
N SER A 47 -14.80 -2.61 -0.18
CA SER A 47 -13.44 -2.05 -0.19
C SER A 47 -12.38 -3.14 0.05
N PRO A 48 -12.27 -4.14 -0.86
CA PRO A 48 -11.36 -5.26 -0.66
C PRO A 48 -9.90 -4.82 -0.64
N ASP A 49 -9.05 -5.56 0.05
CA ASP A 49 -7.60 -5.31 0.10
C ASP A 49 -6.87 -5.79 -1.17
N LEU A 50 -7.47 -6.71 -1.95
CA LEU A 50 -6.95 -7.18 -3.24
C LEU A 50 -8.07 -7.80 -4.08
N ILE A 51 -7.99 -7.65 -5.40
CA ILE A 51 -8.92 -8.24 -6.37
C ILE A 51 -8.19 -9.28 -7.21
N LEU A 52 -8.75 -10.50 -7.29
CA LEU A 52 -8.42 -11.48 -8.31
C LEU A 52 -9.47 -11.38 -9.42
N LEU A 53 -9.03 -11.17 -10.66
CA LEU A 53 -9.92 -10.85 -11.77
C LEU A 53 -9.73 -11.78 -12.95
N ASP A 54 -10.74 -12.56 -13.30
CA ASP A 54 -10.79 -13.20 -14.62
C ASP A 54 -11.24 -12.20 -15.70
N LEU A 55 -10.76 -12.42 -16.91
CA LEU A 55 -11.12 -11.60 -18.08
C LEU A 55 -12.34 -12.14 -18.82
N GLY A 56 -12.61 -13.45 -18.73
CA GLY A 56 -13.67 -14.17 -19.46
C GLY A 56 -15.00 -14.14 -18.77
N LEU A 57 -15.57 -12.97 -18.46
CA LEU A 57 -16.82 -12.85 -17.73
C LEU A 57 -18.05 -12.86 -18.65
N PRO A 58 -19.22 -13.36 -18.21
CA PRO A 58 -20.39 -13.57 -19.05
C PRO A 58 -21.08 -12.29 -19.54
N ASP A 59 -20.94 -11.20 -18.81
CA ASP A 59 -21.56 -9.90 -19.08
C ASP A 59 -20.60 -8.88 -19.68
N GLY A 60 -19.34 -9.26 -19.97
CA GLY A 60 -18.36 -8.40 -20.60
C GLY A 60 -16.91 -8.80 -20.40
N ASP A 61 -15.99 -8.04 -20.99
CA ASP A 61 -14.56 -8.24 -20.80
C ASP A 61 -14.13 -7.72 -19.42
N GLY A 62 -13.46 -8.55 -18.62
CA GLY A 62 -12.94 -8.19 -17.29
C GLY A 62 -12.02 -6.97 -17.29
N ARG A 63 -11.39 -6.62 -18.43
CA ARG A 63 -10.65 -5.35 -18.59
C ARG A 63 -11.49 -4.11 -18.28
N GLN A 64 -12.83 -4.20 -18.36
CA GLN A 64 -13.74 -3.11 -17.97
C GLN A 64 -13.72 -2.90 -16.45
N VAL A 65 -13.62 -4.00 -15.66
CA VAL A 65 -13.46 -3.91 -14.21
C VAL A 65 -12.17 -3.16 -13.89
N LEU A 66 -11.05 -3.61 -14.48
CA LEU A 66 -9.73 -2.99 -14.30
C LEU A 66 -9.77 -1.48 -14.59
N LYS A 67 -10.26 -1.08 -15.77
CA LYS A 67 -10.36 0.33 -16.15
C LYS A 67 -11.22 1.16 -15.19
N ARG A 68 -12.38 0.63 -14.78
CA ARG A 68 -13.31 1.37 -13.90
C ARG A 68 -12.81 1.49 -12.47
N VAL A 69 -12.18 0.45 -11.96
CA VAL A 69 -11.56 0.48 -10.62
C VAL A 69 -10.44 1.52 -10.61
N ARG A 70 -9.56 1.52 -11.61
CA ARG A 70 -8.42 2.45 -11.69
C ARG A 70 -8.78 3.93 -11.85
N LEU A 71 -10.03 4.25 -12.17
CA LEU A 71 -10.47 5.66 -12.16
C LEU A 71 -10.51 6.27 -10.75
N ASN A 72 -10.76 5.46 -9.71
CA ASN A 72 -11.01 5.97 -8.37
C ASN A 72 -10.31 5.18 -7.25
N ASP A 73 -9.61 4.08 -7.58
CA ASP A 73 -9.05 3.16 -6.59
C ASP A 73 -7.68 2.63 -7.02
N THR A 74 -6.82 2.40 -6.05
CA THR A 74 -5.48 1.83 -6.20
C THR A 74 -5.37 0.41 -5.64
N VAL A 75 -6.50 -0.22 -5.29
CA VAL A 75 -6.53 -1.60 -4.78
C VAL A 75 -5.75 -2.54 -5.71
N PRO A 76 -4.84 -3.40 -5.20
CA PRO A 76 -4.10 -4.32 -6.03
C PRO A 76 -5.01 -5.27 -6.82
N ILE A 77 -4.73 -5.43 -8.12
CA ILE A 77 -5.48 -6.32 -9.01
C ILE A 77 -4.53 -7.31 -9.67
N ILE A 78 -4.71 -8.60 -9.38
CA ILE A 78 -4.04 -9.70 -10.09
C ILE A 78 -5.02 -10.26 -11.11
N VAL A 79 -4.64 -10.22 -12.39
CA VAL A 79 -5.47 -10.76 -13.47
C VAL A 79 -5.18 -12.24 -13.65
N LEU A 80 -6.24 -13.06 -13.64
CA LEU A 80 -6.20 -14.48 -13.98
C LEU A 80 -6.58 -14.63 -15.46
N THR A 81 -5.71 -15.20 -16.30
CA THR A 81 -5.95 -15.27 -17.74
C THR A 81 -5.54 -16.61 -18.33
N ALA A 82 -6.32 -17.10 -19.31
CA ALA A 82 -5.93 -18.28 -20.08
C ALA A 82 -4.91 -17.96 -21.20
N ARG A 83 -4.60 -16.68 -21.41
CA ARG A 83 -3.76 -16.21 -22.52
C ARG A 83 -2.34 -15.96 -22.06
N ASP A 84 -1.38 -16.55 -22.79
CA ASP A 84 0.05 -16.50 -22.46
C ASP A 84 0.86 -15.57 -23.41
N GLN A 85 0.20 -14.81 -24.28
CA GLN A 85 0.86 -13.96 -25.26
C GLN A 85 1.49 -12.73 -24.57
N VAL A 86 2.74 -12.40 -24.95
CA VAL A 86 3.50 -11.30 -24.35
C VAL A 86 2.79 -9.95 -24.53
N ASP A 87 2.24 -9.69 -25.71
CA ASP A 87 1.55 -8.44 -26.01
C ASP A 87 0.32 -8.22 -25.12
N GLU A 88 -0.40 -9.28 -24.77
CA GLU A 88 -1.56 -9.20 -23.90
C GLU A 88 -1.16 -8.91 -22.43
N LYS A 89 -0.08 -9.51 -21.97
CA LYS A 89 0.50 -9.26 -20.65
C LYS A 89 0.93 -7.79 -20.51
N VAL A 90 1.58 -7.24 -21.52
CA VAL A 90 1.99 -5.83 -21.55
C VAL A 90 0.75 -4.92 -21.49
N GLN A 91 -0.28 -5.20 -22.31
CA GLN A 91 -1.53 -4.43 -22.29
C GLN A 91 -2.24 -4.44 -20.94
N LEU A 92 -2.25 -5.57 -20.22
CA LEU A 92 -2.87 -5.66 -18.90
C LEU A 92 -2.15 -4.80 -17.87
N LEU A 93 -0.81 -4.80 -17.88
CA LEU A 93 -0.01 -3.95 -17.00
C LEU A 93 -0.18 -2.46 -17.34
N GLU A 94 -0.22 -2.10 -18.62
CA GLU A 94 -0.51 -0.72 -19.08
C GLU A 94 -1.92 -0.25 -18.67
N LEU A 95 -2.90 -1.15 -18.60
CA LEU A 95 -4.24 -0.87 -18.12
C LEU A 95 -4.31 -0.73 -16.59
N GLY A 96 -3.21 -0.99 -15.88
CA GLY A 96 -3.10 -0.83 -14.44
C GLY A 96 -3.28 -2.10 -13.62
N ALA A 97 -3.14 -3.30 -14.23
CA ALA A 97 -2.99 -4.52 -13.43
C ALA A 97 -1.65 -4.51 -12.69
N ASP A 98 -1.65 -4.95 -11.43
CA ASP A 98 -0.44 -5.02 -10.61
C ASP A 98 0.37 -6.28 -10.87
N ASP A 99 -0.32 -7.35 -11.29
CA ASP A 99 0.27 -8.62 -11.71
C ASP A 99 -0.73 -9.40 -12.58
N TYR A 100 -0.27 -10.47 -13.19
CA TYR A 100 -1.10 -11.44 -13.91
C TYR A 100 -0.63 -12.85 -13.61
N LEU A 101 -1.54 -13.82 -13.75
CA LEU A 101 -1.27 -15.25 -13.57
C LEU A 101 -1.98 -16.04 -14.67
N VAL A 102 -1.22 -16.90 -15.35
CA VAL A 102 -1.74 -17.70 -16.48
C VAL A 102 -2.37 -18.98 -15.96
N LYS A 103 -3.61 -19.25 -16.36
CA LYS A 103 -4.32 -20.51 -16.11
C LYS A 103 -3.81 -21.63 -17.03
N PRO A 104 -3.59 -22.88 -16.54
CA PRO A 104 -3.73 -23.31 -15.14
C PRO A 104 -2.51 -22.92 -14.29
N PHE A 105 -2.72 -22.62 -13.03
CA PHE A 105 -1.67 -22.23 -12.08
C PHE A 105 -1.71 -23.10 -10.81
N ALA A 106 -0.58 -23.17 -10.12
CA ALA A 106 -0.51 -23.82 -8.81
C ALA A 106 -1.02 -22.87 -7.70
N PRO A 107 -1.80 -23.35 -6.70
CA PRO A 107 -2.24 -22.54 -5.58
C PRO A 107 -1.08 -21.82 -4.86
N ALA A 108 0.07 -22.48 -4.70
CA ALA A 108 1.25 -21.89 -4.10
C ALA A 108 1.80 -20.68 -4.88
N GLU A 109 1.70 -20.67 -6.22
CA GLU A 109 2.09 -19.53 -7.04
C GLU A 109 1.15 -18.35 -6.84
N LEU A 110 -0.18 -18.58 -6.83
CA LEU A 110 -1.16 -17.54 -6.55
C LEU A 110 -0.93 -16.91 -5.18
N LEU A 111 -0.77 -17.73 -4.13
CA LEU A 111 -0.51 -17.26 -2.77
C LEU A 111 0.78 -16.44 -2.68
N ALA A 112 1.85 -16.87 -3.37
CA ALA A 112 3.09 -16.11 -3.42
C ALA A 112 2.92 -14.74 -4.09
N ARG A 113 2.14 -14.65 -5.17
CA ARG A 113 1.84 -13.38 -5.86
C ARG A 113 0.98 -12.44 -5.01
N ILE A 114 -0.04 -12.98 -4.34
CA ILE A 114 -0.85 -12.22 -3.37
C ILE A 114 0.06 -11.66 -2.26
N ALA A 115 0.94 -12.48 -1.69
CA ALA A 115 1.87 -12.03 -0.67
C ALA A 115 2.85 -10.95 -1.17
N VAL A 116 3.22 -10.96 -2.47
CA VAL A 116 4.01 -9.88 -3.09
C VAL A 116 3.22 -8.59 -3.18
N GLN A 117 1.93 -8.64 -3.55
CA GLN A 117 1.10 -7.43 -3.61
C GLN A 117 0.92 -6.83 -2.21
N PHE A 118 0.59 -7.65 -1.22
CA PHE A 118 0.53 -7.19 0.17
C PHE A 118 1.87 -6.66 0.70
N ARG A 119 3.01 -7.19 0.27
CA ARG A 119 4.32 -6.59 0.58
C ARG A 119 4.54 -5.24 -0.10
N LYS A 120 3.99 -5.04 -1.30
CA LYS A 120 4.02 -3.72 -1.96
C LYS A 120 3.08 -2.74 -1.26
N ASP A 121 1.91 -3.21 -0.80
CA ASP A 121 0.98 -2.44 0.04
C ASP A 121 1.49 -2.23 1.46
N PHE A 122 2.21 -3.19 2.00
CA PHE A 122 3.10 -3.02 3.15
C PHE A 122 4.39 -2.34 2.68
N GLY A 123 4.33 -1.36 1.75
CA GLY A 123 5.47 -0.56 1.36
C GLY A 123 6.39 -0.41 2.57
N GLU A 124 7.69 -0.45 2.37
CA GLU A 124 8.72 -0.59 3.41
C GLU A 124 8.22 -0.07 4.77
N VAL A 125 7.86 -1.00 5.69
CA VAL A 125 7.50 -0.61 7.05
C VAL A 125 8.80 -0.21 7.71
N LEU A 126 8.98 1.09 7.84
CA LEU A 126 10.10 1.61 8.59
C LEU A 126 9.77 1.44 10.08
N ALA A 127 10.56 0.66 10.79
CA ALA A 127 10.37 0.41 12.21
C ALA A 127 11.58 0.90 13.01
N LEU A 128 11.32 1.54 14.14
CA LEU A 128 12.33 2.00 15.08
C LEU A 128 11.79 1.89 16.51
N GLY A 129 12.15 0.84 17.21
CA GLY A 129 11.55 0.51 18.52
C GLY A 129 10.04 0.27 18.38
N ASP A 130 9.25 0.99 19.18
CA ASP A 130 7.78 0.91 19.15
C ASP A 130 7.11 1.76 18.03
N LEU A 131 7.91 2.53 17.27
CA LEU A 131 7.42 3.38 16.18
C LEU A 131 7.47 2.60 14.87
N GLU A 132 6.33 2.51 14.20
CA GLU A 132 6.21 1.92 12.87
C GLU A 132 5.58 2.93 11.90
N LEU A 133 6.14 3.05 10.70
CA LEU A 133 5.64 3.89 9.63
C LEU A 133 5.39 3.04 8.39
N HIS A 134 4.12 2.93 8.02
CA HIS A 134 3.63 2.21 6.84
C HIS A 134 3.52 3.19 5.66
N GLN A 135 4.49 3.17 4.76
CA GLN A 135 4.59 4.19 3.69
C GLN A 135 3.39 4.16 2.73
N SER A 136 2.92 3.00 2.31
CA SER A 136 1.79 2.85 1.39
C SER A 136 0.46 3.29 1.99
N ARG A 137 0.27 3.02 3.29
CA ARG A 137 -0.97 3.38 4.01
C ARG A 137 -0.97 4.80 4.56
N HIS A 138 0.12 5.55 4.43
CA HIS A 138 0.33 6.82 5.11
C HIS A 138 -0.02 6.77 6.61
N LEU A 139 0.26 5.61 7.23
CA LEU A 139 -0.09 5.31 8.61
C LEU A 139 1.18 5.26 9.47
N VAL A 140 1.11 5.90 10.62
CA VAL A 140 2.14 5.78 11.66
C VAL A 140 1.50 5.20 12.91
N THR A 141 2.16 4.22 13.52
CA THR A 141 1.73 3.65 14.78
C THR A 141 2.85 3.71 15.82
N VAL A 142 2.47 3.86 17.09
CA VAL A 142 3.35 3.74 18.24
C VAL A 142 2.74 2.75 19.22
N LYS A 143 3.42 1.65 19.51
CA LYS A 143 2.88 0.53 20.32
C LYS A 143 1.53 0.03 19.80
N GLY A 144 1.36 -0.01 18.45
CA GLY A 144 0.13 -0.41 17.79
C GLY A 144 -1.01 0.60 17.79
N GLN A 145 -0.83 1.80 18.39
CA GLN A 145 -1.81 2.88 18.36
C GLN A 145 -1.50 3.88 17.24
N GLU A 146 -2.52 4.30 16.49
CA GLU A 146 -2.36 5.26 15.40
C GLU A 146 -1.90 6.63 15.90
N LEU A 147 -0.85 7.15 15.29
CA LEU A 147 -0.37 8.52 15.46
C LEU A 147 -0.67 9.35 14.22
N ARG A 148 -1.60 10.29 14.33
CA ARG A 148 -2.02 11.13 13.19
C ARG A 148 -1.02 12.22 12.88
N LEU A 149 -0.41 12.14 11.70
CA LEU A 149 0.53 13.12 11.17
C LEU A 149 -0.09 13.89 9.99
N SER A 150 0.31 15.14 9.82
CA SER A 150 0.06 15.84 8.55
C SER A 150 0.93 15.25 7.43
N PRO A 151 0.59 15.45 6.14
CA PRO A 151 1.38 14.92 5.03
C PRO A 151 2.87 15.25 5.11
N LYS A 152 3.21 16.50 5.46
CA LYS A 152 4.62 16.92 5.57
C LYS A 152 5.34 16.40 6.81
N GLU A 153 4.64 16.20 7.91
CA GLU A 153 5.18 15.50 9.09
C GLU A 153 5.46 14.03 8.79
N PHE A 154 4.57 13.39 8.03
CA PHE A 154 4.76 12.01 7.58
C PHE A 154 5.98 11.87 6.66
N GLU A 155 6.10 12.72 5.64
CA GLU A 155 7.23 12.73 4.70
C GLU A 155 8.57 12.97 5.43
N LEU A 156 8.60 13.93 6.38
CA LEU A 156 9.77 14.19 7.22
C LEU A 156 10.14 12.95 8.05
N LEU A 157 9.17 12.35 8.72
CA LEU A 157 9.41 11.17 9.55
C LEU A 157 9.89 10.00 8.70
N ALA A 158 9.27 9.74 7.56
CA ALA A 158 9.68 8.70 6.63
C ALA A 158 11.13 8.90 6.15
N LEU A 159 11.50 10.12 5.78
CA LEU A 159 12.87 10.44 5.37
C LEU A 159 13.90 10.13 6.48
N LEU A 160 13.59 10.52 7.72
CA LEU A 160 14.48 10.28 8.86
C LEU A 160 14.56 8.79 9.24
N MET A 161 13.44 8.06 9.16
CA MET A 161 13.37 6.64 9.47
C MET A 161 14.08 5.74 8.45
N ARG A 162 14.27 6.19 7.21
CA ARG A 162 15.08 5.46 6.21
C ARG A 162 16.55 5.34 6.60
N GLN A 163 17.08 6.32 7.31
CA GLN A 163 18.48 6.34 7.75
C GLN A 163 18.58 6.89 9.19
N PRO A 164 18.20 6.09 10.22
CA PRO A 164 18.32 6.50 11.62
C PRO A 164 19.76 6.89 11.96
N GLY A 165 19.92 7.94 12.75
CA GLY A 165 21.23 8.50 13.13
C GLY A 165 21.83 9.48 12.13
N ARG A 166 21.38 9.48 10.87
CA ARG A 166 21.85 10.48 9.88
C ARG A 166 21.33 11.87 10.25
N VAL A 167 22.26 12.85 10.20
CA VAL A 167 21.90 14.27 10.36
C VAL A 167 21.54 14.86 9.01
N TYR A 168 20.33 15.37 8.89
CA TYR A 168 19.86 16.10 7.71
C TYR A 168 19.92 17.60 7.98
N SER A 169 20.59 18.34 7.11
CA SER A 169 20.57 19.81 7.16
C SER A 169 19.17 20.35 6.79
N ARG A 170 18.90 21.62 7.16
CA ARG A 170 17.65 22.28 6.70
C ARG A 170 17.53 22.30 5.18
N THR A 171 18.65 22.49 4.49
CA THR A 171 18.70 22.47 3.02
C THR A 171 18.31 21.11 2.46
N ASP A 172 18.83 20.01 3.04
CA ASP A 172 18.50 18.66 2.62
C ASP A 172 17.01 18.40 2.83
N LEU A 173 16.47 18.74 4.00
CA LEU A 173 15.06 18.55 4.33
C LEU A 173 14.14 19.34 3.39
N ILE A 174 14.47 20.59 3.07
CA ILE A 174 13.70 21.41 2.13
C ILE A 174 13.74 20.79 0.72
N LYS A 175 14.90 20.29 0.30
CA LYS A 175 15.06 19.67 -1.00
C LYS A 175 14.24 18.37 -1.11
N GLU A 176 14.33 17.49 -0.12
CA GLU A 176 13.73 16.16 -0.15
C GLU A 176 12.21 16.19 0.09
N VAL A 177 11.70 17.10 0.94
CA VAL A 177 10.29 17.11 1.37
C VAL A 177 9.46 18.21 0.69
N TRP A 178 10.09 19.29 0.21
CA TRP A 178 9.41 20.42 -0.47
C TRP A 178 9.92 20.69 -1.88
N ASP A 179 10.64 19.75 -2.51
CA ASP A 179 11.21 19.87 -3.86
C ASP A 179 12.07 21.15 -4.02
N GLY A 180 12.67 21.64 -2.95
CA GLY A 180 13.45 22.87 -2.97
C GLY A 180 12.63 24.16 -3.13
N LYS A 181 11.30 24.10 -3.07
CA LYS A 181 10.40 25.25 -3.32
C LYS A 181 10.30 26.27 -2.18
N LEU A 182 10.91 25.98 -1.02
CA LEU A 182 10.91 26.86 0.13
C LEU A 182 12.20 27.67 0.23
N SER A 183 12.07 28.91 0.73
CA SER A 183 13.24 29.72 1.08
C SER A 183 13.98 29.13 2.29
N LEU A 184 15.32 29.15 2.26
CA LEU A 184 16.18 28.72 3.36
C LEU A 184 15.97 29.53 4.65
N SER A 185 15.45 30.77 4.53
CA SER A 185 15.08 31.60 5.67
C SER A 185 13.75 31.23 6.32
N SER A 186 13.02 30.27 5.73
CA SER A 186 11.73 29.82 6.27
C SER A 186 11.95 28.96 7.54
N ASN A 187 11.16 29.23 8.58
CA ASN A 187 11.11 28.42 9.80
C ASN A 187 10.18 27.20 9.68
N VAL A 188 9.69 26.90 8.47
CA VAL A 188 8.69 25.83 8.23
C VAL A 188 9.21 24.48 8.70
N VAL A 189 10.47 24.15 8.44
CA VAL A 189 11.10 22.92 8.92
C VAL A 189 11.05 22.84 10.45
N ASP A 190 11.45 23.92 11.13
CA ASP A 190 11.47 23.98 12.60
C ASP A 190 10.08 23.82 13.21
N VAL A 191 9.05 24.39 12.58
CA VAL A 191 7.64 24.25 12.99
C VAL A 191 7.18 22.80 12.87
N HIS A 192 7.45 22.12 11.75
CA HIS A 192 7.07 20.70 11.61
C HIS A 192 7.80 19.79 12.62
N PHE A 193 9.08 20.06 12.90
CA PHE A 193 9.79 19.32 13.95
C PHE A 193 9.25 19.58 15.35
N ALA A 194 8.81 20.81 15.64
CA ALA A 194 8.16 21.14 16.91
C ALA A 194 6.82 20.37 17.04
N ASN A 195 6.02 20.34 15.98
CA ASN A 195 4.75 19.61 15.92
C ASN A 195 4.97 18.10 16.10
N LEU A 196 5.91 17.50 15.36
CA LEU A 196 6.27 16.09 15.53
C LEU A 196 6.65 15.76 16.98
N ARG A 197 7.47 16.60 17.61
CA ARG A 197 7.84 16.41 19.03
C ARG A 197 6.64 16.51 19.95
N SER A 198 5.69 17.42 19.69
CA SER A 198 4.47 17.51 20.48
C SER A 198 3.67 16.23 20.39
N LYS A 199 3.44 15.73 19.18
CA LYS A 199 2.71 14.49 18.93
C LYS A 199 3.40 13.26 19.53
N PHE A 200 4.73 13.19 19.45
CA PHE A 200 5.49 12.11 20.09
C PHE A 200 5.37 12.11 21.61
N ARG A 201 5.28 13.30 22.24
CA ARG A 201 5.03 13.38 23.70
C ARG A 201 3.65 12.87 24.08
N GLU A 202 2.62 13.10 23.25
CA GLU A 202 1.25 12.61 23.49
C GLU A 202 1.17 11.08 23.56
N VAL A 203 2.09 10.37 22.85
CA VAL A 203 2.20 8.91 22.84
C VAL A 203 3.41 8.40 23.63
N GLU A 204 3.94 9.22 24.55
CA GLU A 204 5.07 8.89 25.44
C GLU A 204 6.37 8.48 24.71
N LEU A 205 6.58 8.93 23.50
CA LEU A 205 7.76 8.67 22.69
C LEU A 205 8.76 9.83 22.81
N TYR A 206 9.65 9.75 23.79
CA TYR A 206 10.58 10.82 24.12
C TYR A 206 11.98 10.61 23.51
N GLY A 207 12.67 11.71 23.20
CA GLY A 207 14.09 11.70 22.82
C GLY A 207 14.41 11.24 21.41
N LEU A 208 13.43 10.73 20.66
CA LEU A 208 13.62 10.17 19.32
C LEU A 208 14.08 11.23 18.30
N LEU A 209 13.50 12.45 18.34
CA LEU A 209 13.86 13.54 17.43
C LEU A 209 14.93 14.46 18.04
N ARG A 210 16.14 14.37 17.51
CA ARG A 210 17.30 15.14 17.97
C ARG A 210 17.53 16.37 17.08
N THR A 211 17.77 17.55 17.71
CA THR A 211 18.35 18.70 17.04
C THR A 211 19.86 18.68 17.23
N VAL A 212 20.61 18.68 16.14
CA VAL A 212 22.05 18.83 16.13
C VAL A 212 22.35 20.30 15.87
N ARG A 213 22.71 21.04 16.95
CA ARG A 213 22.92 22.50 16.87
C ARG A 213 23.93 22.87 15.81
N GLY A 214 23.58 23.82 14.92
CA GLY A 214 24.42 24.26 13.82
C GLY A 214 24.40 23.35 12.59
N TYR A 215 23.82 22.14 12.66
CA TYR A 215 23.81 21.17 11.55
C TYR A 215 22.41 20.86 11.04
N GLY A 216 21.47 20.47 11.91
CA GLY A 216 20.12 20.11 11.46
C GLY A 216 19.40 19.16 12.42
N TYR A 217 18.75 18.14 11.86
CA TYR A 217 17.90 17.21 12.58
C TYR A 217 18.27 15.76 12.28
N ALA A 218 18.05 14.89 13.23
CA ALA A 218 18.25 13.45 13.12
C ALA A 218 17.18 12.69 13.92
N LEU A 219 16.91 11.47 13.52
CA LEU A 219 16.21 10.48 14.33
C LEU A 219 17.27 9.67 15.10
N GLN A 220 17.09 9.54 16.39
CA GLN A 220 18.01 8.74 17.22
C GLN A 220 17.65 7.26 17.06
N ALA A 221 18.66 6.41 16.76
CA ALA A 221 18.52 4.97 16.73
C ALA A 221 18.54 4.39 18.15
#